data_652a5a7a448efdf23c2f47a6132177b6
#
_entry.id   652a5a7a448efdf23c2f47a6132177b6
#
_cell.length_a   1.000
_cell.length_b   1.000
_cell.length_c   1.000
_cell.angle_alpha   90.00
_cell.angle_beta   90.00
_cell.angle_gamma   90.00
#
_symmetry.space_group_name_H-M   'P 1'
#
loop_
_entity.id
_entity.type
_entity.pdbx_description
1 polymer ?
#
loop_
_entity_poly.entity_id
_entity_poly.type
_entity_poly.pdbx_seq_one_letter_code
_entity_poly.pdbx_strand_id
1 'polypeptide(L)'
;MDIEGVRMVRDYVQEVTGLELKEEQLEIFSRRLAERISELGFETPFNYYLAVKHRYKDTELVNLIDKMKISETYFFREEDQLVALKEWVIPKIARKAGNGPIRIWSAGCSTGEEAYTLAILCRELKRENPEFAHLRFTIIASDINEIALDSARIGKYSHWAIRHLPPRFVGTYVSTKNGGFEVAQELREMIRFIPVNLNDVASWDERRDFRFDVVFCRNVLMYFSDRRVPEIIRGFHRVLEGDGYLFTASTESLMRHTTIFKPIKMMNTFVYTKRET
;
A
#
# COMPACT_ATOMS: atom_id res chain seq x y z
N MET A 1 -6.85 -1.95 33.48
CA MET A 1 -6.07 -2.87 32.64
C MET A 1 -4.60 -2.68 32.97
N ASP A 2 -3.82 -3.76 32.98
CA ASP A 2 -2.37 -3.73 33.19
C ASP A 2 -1.69 -2.94 32.05
N ILE A 3 -1.26 -1.72 32.37
CA ILE A 3 -0.66 -0.77 31.41
C ILE A 3 0.71 -1.29 30.93
N GLU A 4 1.45 -1.98 31.79
CA GLU A 4 2.77 -2.52 31.46
C GLU A 4 2.64 -3.66 30.44
N GLY A 5 1.71 -4.57 30.64
CA GLY A 5 1.40 -5.62 29.68
C GLY A 5 0.91 -5.08 28.33
N VAL A 6 0.11 -4.00 28.33
CA VAL A 6 -0.29 -3.32 27.08
C VAL A 6 0.92 -2.74 26.35
N ARG A 7 1.85 -2.10 27.04
CA ARG A 7 3.08 -1.58 26.45
C ARG A 7 3.95 -2.69 25.89
N MET A 8 4.05 -3.82 26.54
CA MET A 8 4.80 -4.97 26.01
C MET A 8 4.22 -5.49 24.70
N VAL A 9 2.89 -5.56 24.58
CA VAL A 9 2.24 -5.92 23.30
C VAL A 9 2.51 -4.87 22.25
N ARG A 10 2.37 -3.57 22.56
CA ARG A 10 2.67 -2.47 21.64
C ARG A 10 4.11 -2.57 21.14
N ASP A 11 5.07 -2.67 22.03
CA ASP A 11 6.50 -2.66 21.69
C ASP A 11 6.87 -3.87 20.84
N TYR A 12 6.26 -5.03 21.10
CA TYR A 12 6.41 -6.21 20.26
C TYR A 12 5.84 -6.00 18.85
N VAL A 13 4.66 -5.42 18.75
CA VAL A 13 4.08 -5.09 17.43
C VAL A 13 4.98 -4.12 16.67
N GLN A 14 5.48 -3.08 17.33
CA GLN A 14 6.42 -2.12 16.72
C GLN A 14 7.72 -2.79 16.29
N GLU A 15 8.27 -3.69 17.10
CA GLU A 15 9.48 -4.45 16.77
C GLU A 15 9.31 -5.27 15.49
N VAL A 16 8.22 -6.02 15.39
CA VAL A 16 7.99 -6.96 14.29
C VAL A 16 7.51 -6.25 13.02
N THR A 17 6.66 -5.24 13.14
CA THR A 17 6.03 -4.58 11.98
C THR A 17 6.76 -3.33 11.52
N GLY A 18 7.54 -2.70 12.41
CA GLY A 18 8.11 -1.36 12.20
C GLY A 18 7.10 -0.21 12.37
N LEU A 19 5.82 -0.53 12.58
CA LEU A 19 4.76 0.47 12.74
C LEU A 19 4.89 1.16 14.09
N GLU A 20 4.82 2.48 14.11
CA GLU A 20 4.88 3.28 15.34
C GLU A 20 3.47 3.55 15.87
N LEU A 21 3.23 3.15 17.11
CA LEU A 21 2.05 3.52 17.88
C LEU A 21 2.40 4.67 18.82
N LYS A 22 1.94 5.86 18.47
CA LYS A 22 2.15 7.07 19.27
C LYS A 22 1.36 6.98 20.59
N GLU A 23 1.84 7.66 21.64
CA GLU A 23 1.15 7.69 22.93
C GLU A 23 -0.32 8.13 22.85
N GLU A 24 -0.64 9.03 21.94
CA GLU A 24 -2.01 9.51 21.67
C GLU A 24 -2.94 8.38 21.15
N GLN A 25 -2.37 7.34 20.53
CA GLN A 25 -3.10 6.18 20.02
C GLN A 25 -3.21 5.05 21.03
N LEU A 26 -2.47 5.16 22.16
CA LEU A 26 -2.37 4.08 23.15
C LEU A 26 -3.72 3.75 23.80
N GLU A 27 -4.57 4.74 24.03
CA GLU A 27 -5.90 4.52 24.61
C GLU A 27 -6.80 3.69 23.68
N ILE A 28 -6.83 4.04 22.38
CA ILE A 28 -7.60 3.30 21.38
C ILE A 28 -7.04 1.88 21.21
N PHE A 29 -5.71 1.76 21.18
CA PHE A 29 -5.04 0.48 21.11
C PHE A 29 -5.37 -0.38 22.34
N SER A 30 -5.28 0.18 23.54
CA SER A 30 -5.60 -0.52 24.79
C SER A 30 -7.02 -1.07 24.82
N ARG A 31 -7.99 -0.29 24.37
CA ARG A 31 -9.39 -0.72 24.29
C ARG A 31 -9.56 -1.90 23.32
N ARG A 32 -9.03 -1.78 22.10
CA ARG A 32 -9.13 -2.84 21.08
C ARG A 32 -8.37 -4.11 21.50
N LEU A 33 -7.24 -3.92 22.17
CA LEU A 33 -6.47 -5.02 22.74
C LEU A 33 -7.26 -5.73 23.86
N ALA A 34 -7.94 -4.98 24.74
CA ALA A 34 -8.79 -5.56 25.77
C ALA A 34 -9.93 -6.41 25.20
N GLU A 35 -10.59 -5.90 24.16
CA GLU A 35 -11.62 -6.66 23.44
C GLU A 35 -11.04 -7.99 22.92
N ARG A 36 -9.85 -7.94 22.28
CA ARG A 36 -9.20 -9.12 21.72
C ARG A 36 -8.76 -10.13 22.79
N ILE A 37 -8.18 -9.66 23.88
CA ILE A 37 -7.79 -10.49 25.04
C ILE A 37 -9.01 -11.23 25.58
N SER A 38 -10.14 -10.53 25.72
CA SER A 38 -11.40 -11.12 26.20
C SER A 38 -11.97 -12.14 25.21
N GLU A 39 -11.96 -11.85 23.90
CA GLU A 39 -12.41 -12.76 22.83
C GLU A 39 -11.66 -14.10 22.87
N LEU A 40 -10.37 -14.06 23.18
CA LEU A 40 -9.49 -15.24 23.21
C LEU A 40 -9.39 -15.90 24.58
N GLY A 41 -10.02 -15.34 25.60
CA GLY A 41 -10.04 -15.88 26.97
C GLY A 41 -8.73 -15.74 27.74
N PHE A 42 -7.88 -14.77 27.41
CA PHE A 42 -6.70 -14.48 28.20
C PHE A 42 -7.07 -13.62 29.41
N GLU A 43 -6.42 -13.87 30.53
CA GLU A 43 -6.68 -13.14 31.78
C GLU A 43 -6.00 -11.76 31.80
N THR A 44 -4.81 -11.65 31.19
CA THR A 44 -3.99 -10.44 31.24
C THR A 44 -3.35 -10.12 29.89
N PRO A 45 -3.02 -8.83 29.60
CA PRO A 45 -2.22 -8.44 28.44
C PRO A 45 -0.84 -9.12 28.40
N PHE A 46 -0.25 -9.42 29.57
CA PHE A 46 1.02 -10.12 29.67
C PHE A 46 0.91 -11.58 29.17
N ASN A 47 -0.12 -12.32 29.61
CA ASN A 47 -0.35 -13.69 29.14
C ASN A 47 -0.61 -13.72 27.62
N TYR A 48 -1.35 -12.74 27.13
CA TYR A 48 -1.57 -12.57 25.70
C TYR A 48 -0.27 -12.27 24.95
N TYR A 49 0.58 -11.35 25.45
CA TYR A 49 1.90 -11.05 24.88
C TYR A 49 2.76 -12.32 24.72
N LEU A 50 2.84 -13.15 25.78
CA LEU A 50 3.60 -14.40 25.74
C LEU A 50 3.04 -15.36 24.69
N ALA A 51 1.71 -15.47 24.60
CA ALA A 51 1.05 -16.33 23.62
C ALA A 51 1.33 -15.87 22.17
N VAL A 52 1.20 -14.57 21.89
CA VAL A 52 1.48 -14.01 20.57
C VAL A 52 2.95 -14.19 20.19
N LYS A 53 3.86 -13.93 21.13
CA LYS A 53 5.30 -14.04 20.88
C LYS A 53 5.76 -15.47 20.57
N HIS A 54 5.16 -16.48 21.22
CA HIS A 54 5.68 -17.85 21.19
C HIS A 54 4.80 -18.86 20.46
N ARG A 55 3.47 -18.66 20.38
CA ARG A 55 2.54 -19.66 19.84
C ARG A 55 1.74 -19.18 18.62
N TYR A 56 1.37 -17.92 18.57
CA TYR A 56 0.40 -17.39 17.60
C TYR A 56 1.00 -16.25 16.76
N LYS A 57 2.33 -16.20 16.63
CA LYS A 57 3.05 -15.08 16.01
C LYS A 57 2.46 -14.66 14.66
N ASP A 58 2.23 -15.60 13.77
CA ASP A 58 1.85 -15.29 12.39
C ASP A 58 0.36 -14.94 12.26
N THR A 59 -0.53 -15.63 12.97
CA THR A 59 -1.97 -15.42 12.86
C THR A 59 -2.48 -14.27 13.71
N GLU A 60 -1.98 -14.14 14.94
CA GLU A 60 -2.50 -13.14 15.87
C GLU A 60 -1.93 -11.75 15.63
N LEU A 61 -0.69 -11.67 15.13
CA LEU A 61 -0.10 -10.40 14.71
C LEU A 61 -0.92 -9.74 13.60
N VAL A 62 -1.39 -10.51 12.62
CA VAL A 62 -2.26 -10.01 11.53
C VAL A 62 -3.57 -9.45 12.08
N ASN A 63 -4.20 -10.16 13.04
CA ASN A 63 -5.42 -9.68 13.69
C ASN A 63 -5.18 -8.40 14.50
N LEU A 64 -4.04 -8.29 15.21
CA LEU A 64 -3.66 -7.08 15.92
C LEU A 64 -3.46 -5.90 14.98
N ILE A 65 -2.74 -6.09 13.89
CA ILE A 65 -2.52 -5.07 12.87
C ILE A 65 -3.86 -4.63 12.28
N ASP A 66 -4.76 -5.56 11.99
CA ASP A 66 -6.09 -5.23 11.47
C ASP A 66 -6.90 -4.38 12.47
N LYS A 67 -6.89 -4.75 13.74
CA LYS A 67 -7.57 -3.98 14.80
C LYS A 67 -6.92 -2.62 15.08
N MET A 68 -5.63 -2.46 14.77
CA MET A 68 -4.91 -1.18 14.93
C MET A 68 -5.17 -0.19 13.78
N LYS A 69 -5.73 -0.63 12.67
CA LYS A 69 -5.92 0.22 11.50
C LYS A 69 -6.78 1.44 11.77
N ILE A 70 -6.21 2.59 11.43
CA ILE A 70 -6.92 3.82 11.08
C ILE A 70 -6.55 4.08 9.60
N SER A 71 -6.88 3.15 8.71
CA SER A 71 -6.60 3.36 7.29
C SER A 71 -7.90 3.69 6.57
N GLU A 72 -8.00 4.92 6.09
CA GLU A 72 -9.01 5.30 5.13
C GLU A 72 -8.44 5.10 3.73
N THR A 73 -9.06 4.22 2.95
CA THR A 73 -8.72 4.02 1.53
C THR A 73 -9.98 4.14 0.68
N TYR A 74 -9.83 4.64 -0.54
CA TYR A 74 -10.92 4.78 -1.50
C TYR A 74 -10.37 4.89 -2.92
N PHE A 75 -11.22 4.57 -3.90
CA PHE A 75 -10.88 4.68 -5.31
C PHE A 75 -10.59 6.13 -5.72
N PHE A 76 -9.60 6.32 -6.58
CA PHE A 76 -9.21 7.63 -7.14
C PHE A 76 -8.76 8.66 -6.10
N ARG A 77 -8.13 8.20 -5.00
CA ARG A 77 -7.53 9.08 -4.00
C ARG A 77 -6.35 9.86 -4.61
N GLU A 78 -6.28 11.19 -4.32
CA GLU A 78 -5.24 12.11 -4.81
C GLU A 78 -5.16 12.13 -6.35
N GLU A 79 -6.19 12.63 -6.99
CA GLU A 79 -6.40 12.63 -8.43
C GLU A 79 -5.23 13.23 -9.21
N ASP A 80 -4.60 14.32 -8.74
CA ASP A 80 -3.46 14.96 -9.41
C ASP A 80 -2.30 13.98 -9.66
N GLN A 81 -2.05 13.06 -8.73
CA GLN A 81 -1.02 12.03 -8.89
C GLN A 81 -1.41 10.97 -9.93
N LEU A 82 -2.68 10.62 -9.98
CA LEU A 82 -3.21 9.66 -10.96
C LEU A 82 -3.16 10.24 -12.38
N VAL A 83 -3.46 11.53 -12.52
CA VAL A 83 -3.30 12.26 -13.78
C VAL A 83 -1.81 12.32 -14.16
N ALA A 84 -0.91 12.66 -13.23
CA ALA A 84 0.53 12.66 -13.48
C ALA A 84 1.05 11.29 -13.93
N LEU A 85 0.56 10.21 -13.32
CA LEU A 85 0.89 8.83 -13.74
C LEU A 85 0.44 8.58 -15.17
N LYS A 86 -0.84 8.83 -15.48
CA LYS A 86 -1.46 8.49 -16.77
C LYS A 86 -0.92 9.34 -17.90
N GLU A 87 -0.84 10.66 -17.73
CA GLU A 87 -0.55 11.60 -18.82
C GLU A 87 0.95 11.82 -19.03
N TRP A 88 1.79 11.57 -18.01
CA TRP A 88 3.21 11.91 -18.10
C TRP A 88 4.13 10.72 -17.85
N VAL A 89 3.91 9.98 -16.76
CA VAL A 89 4.86 8.95 -16.32
C VAL A 89 4.78 7.72 -17.22
N ILE A 90 3.59 7.12 -17.39
CA ILE A 90 3.45 5.92 -18.23
C ILE A 90 3.85 6.19 -19.67
N PRO A 91 3.42 7.29 -20.35
CA PRO A 91 3.87 7.57 -21.71
C PRO A 91 5.39 7.72 -21.85
N LYS A 92 6.05 8.31 -20.85
CA LYS A 92 7.51 8.45 -20.84
C LYS A 92 8.22 7.12 -20.68
N ILE A 93 7.73 6.26 -19.78
CA ILE A 93 8.25 4.89 -19.60
C ILE A 93 8.01 4.07 -20.86
N ALA A 94 6.81 4.12 -21.45
CA ALA A 94 6.41 3.36 -22.63
C ALA A 94 7.33 3.60 -23.83
N ARG A 95 7.76 4.85 -24.04
CA ARG A 95 8.69 5.20 -25.13
C ARG A 95 10.07 4.56 -24.99
N LYS A 96 10.42 4.11 -23.79
CA LYS A 96 11.73 3.50 -23.47
C LYS A 96 11.66 1.99 -23.26
N ALA A 97 10.51 1.48 -22.79
CA ALA A 97 10.36 0.11 -22.32
C ALA A 97 10.41 -0.95 -23.44
N GLY A 98 10.37 -0.55 -24.73
CA GLY A 98 10.28 -1.51 -25.84
C GLY A 98 9.07 -2.43 -25.67
N ASN A 99 9.27 -3.75 -25.77
CA ASN A 99 8.19 -4.75 -25.68
C ASN A 99 8.01 -5.34 -24.28
N GLY A 100 8.76 -4.87 -23.27
CA GLY A 100 8.66 -5.34 -21.89
C GLY A 100 7.37 -4.88 -21.21
N PRO A 101 6.92 -5.57 -20.14
CA PRO A 101 5.80 -5.10 -19.34
C PRO A 101 6.23 -3.90 -18.48
N ILE A 102 5.35 -2.91 -18.35
CA ILE A 102 5.48 -1.85 -17.34
C ILE A 102 5.04 -2.43 -15.99
N ARG A 103 5.94 -2.38 -15.02
CA ARG A 103 5.76 -2.96 -13.69
C ARG A 103 5.45 -1.88 -12.67
N ILE A 104 4.29 -1.99 -12.04
CA ILE A 104 3.81 -1.05 -11.03
C ILE A 104 3.66 -1.77 -9.69
N TRP A 105 4.15 -1.16 -8.63
CA TRP A 105 3.97 -1.66 -7.27
C TRP A 105 3.14 -0.68 -6.43
N SER A 106 2.01 -1.15 -5.91
CA SER A 106 1.22 -0.49 -4.87
C SER A 106 1.63 -1.06 -3.52
N ALA A 107 2.45 -0.32 -2.78
CA ALA A 107 3.06 -0.71 -1.51
C ALA A 107 2.23 -0.16 -0.34
N GLY A 108 1.59 -1.04 0.43
CA GLY A 108 0.59 -0.67 1.44
C GLY A 108 -0.79 -0.46 0.82
N CYS A 109 -1.23 -1.40 -0.02
CA CYS A 109 -2.46 -1.28 -0.82
C CYS A 109 -3.76 -1.43 -0.02
N SER A 110 -3.68 -1.82 1.26
CA SER A 110 -4.85 -2.06 2.12
C SER A 110 -5.87 -3.01 1.46
N THR A 111 -7.13 -2.60 1.36
CA THR A 111 -8.22 -3.36 0.75
C THR A 111 -8.28 -3.26 -0.78
N GLY A 112 -7.23 -2.70 -1.42
CA GLY A 112 -6.98 -2.81 -2.86
C GLY A 112 -7.49 -1.67 -3.74
N GLU A 113 -8.14 -0.64 -3.19
CA GLU A 113 -8.73 0.47 -3.97
C GLU A 113 -7.69 1.21 -4.81
N GLU A 114 -6.47 1.42 -4.27
CA GLU A 114 -5.37 2.00 -5.03
C GLU A 114 -4.94 1.10 -6.19
N ALA A 115 -4.72 -0.18 -5.93
CA ALA A 115 -4.28 -1.13 -6.95
C ALA A 115 -5.29 -1.25 -8.09
N TYR A 116 -6.59 -1.29 -7.79
CA TYR A 116 -7.64 -1.29 -8.80
C TYR A 116 -7.76 0.04 -9.54
N THR A 117 -7.55 1.17 -8.87
CA THR A 117 -7.47 2.47 -9.52
C THR A 117 -6.34 2.50 -10.56
N LEU A 118 -5.16 1.98 -10.21
CA LEU A 118 -4.02 1.87 -11.13
C LEU A 118 -4.35 0.96 -12.32
N ALA A 119 -5.04 -0.17 -12.09
CA ALA A 119 -5.46 -1.07 -13.15
C ALA A 119 -6.46 -0.40 -14.13
N ILE A 120 -7.44 0.34 -13.59
CA ILE A 120 -8.38 1.14 -14.41
C ILE A 120 -7.62 2.14 -15.27
N LEU A 121 -6.69 2.90 -14.69
CA LEU A 121 -5.90 3.89 -15.43
C LEU A 121 -5.07 3.26 -16.56
N CYS A 122 -4.46 2.10 -16.31
CA CYS A 122 -3.72 1.35 -17.33
C CYS A 122 -4.64 0.91 -18.48
N ARG A 123 -5.86 0.46 -18.19
CA ARG A 123 -6.86 0.08 -19.21
C ARG A 123 -7.34 1.30 -20.00
N GLU A 124 -7.65 2.39 -19.30
CA GLU A 124 -8.10 3.62 -19.95
C GLU A 124 -7.02 4.22 -20.84
N LEU A 125 -5.76 4.23 -20.39
CA LEU A 125 -4.65 4.69 -21.22
C LEU A 125 -4.59 3.95 -22.55
N LYS A 126 -4.69 2.61 -22.52
CA LYS A 126 -4.69 1.77 -23.74
C LYS A 126 -5.91 2.01 -24.62
N ARG A 127 -7.08 2.28 -24.03
CA ARG A 127 -8.33 2.54 -24.73
C ARG A 127 -8.32 3.89 -25.45
N GLU A 128 -7.77 4.90 -24.77
CA GLU A 128 -7.76 6.29 -25.27
C GLU A 128 -6.62 6.55 -26.27
N ASN A 129 -5.55 5.75 -26.22
CA ASN A 129 -4.34 5.97 -27.02
C ASN A 129 -3.96 4.68 -27.77
N PRO A 130 -4.33 4.57 -29.07
CA PRO A 130 -4.03 3.39 -29.87
C PRO A 130 -2.55 3.01 -29.95
N GLU A 131 -1.65 4.00 -29.87
CA GLU A 131 -0.21 3.76 -29.84
C GLU A 131 0.23 2.98 -28.60
N PHE A 132 -0.52 3.02 -27.50
CA PHE A 132 -0.25 2.28 -26.27
C PHE A 132 -1.05 0.97 -26.15
N ALA A 133 -1.84 0.59 -27.16
CA ALA A 133 -2.65 -0.64 -27.12
C ALA A 133 -1.80 -1.91 -26.91
N HIS A 134 -0.55 -1.90 -27.40
CA HIS A 134 0.40 -3.01 -27.26
C HIS A 134 1.01 -3.15 -25.86
N LEU A 135 0.94 -2.13 -24.99
CA LEU A 135 1.56 -2.16 -23.67
C LEU A 135 0.98 -3.28 -22.81
N ARG A 136 1.86 -3.92 -22.07
CA ARG A 136 1.52 -4.88 -21.02
C ARG A 136 1.82 -4.25 -19.66
N PHE A 137 0.92 -4.45 -18.72
CA PHE A 137 1.08 -3.97 -17.34
C PHE A 137 1.09 -5.15 -16.41
N THR A 138 1.96 -5.09 -15.40
CA THR A 138 1.97 -6.01 -14.27
C THR A 138 1.88 -5.17 -13.00
N ILE A 139 0.82 -5.38 -12.23
CA ILE A 139 0.62 -4.67 -10.97
C ILE A 139 0.84 -5.64 -9.82
N ILE A 140 1.81 -5.33 -8.95
CA ILE A 140 1.96 -5.98 -7.67
C ILE A 140 1.36 -5.06 -6.62
N ALA A 141 0.48 -5.59 -5.79
CA ALA A 141 -0.13 -4.89 -4.68
C ALA A 141 0.20 -5.62 -3.39
N SER A 142 0.70 -4.91 -2.41
CA SER A 142 1.14 -5.54 -1.16
C SER A 142 0.68 -4.77 0.07
N ASP A 143 0.42 -5.52 1.12
CA ASP A 143 0.14 -4.99 2.46
C ASP A 143 0.68 -5.98 3.49
N ILE A 144 0.94 -5.52 4.71
CA ILE A 144 1.29 -6.40 5.83
C ILE A 144 0.05 -7.14 6.36
N ASN A 145 -1.15 -6.61 6.10
CA ASN A 145 -2.41 -7.14 6.59
C ASN A 145 -3.05 -8.09 5.57
N GLU A 146 -2.92 -9.39 5.82
CA GLU A 146 -3.51 -10.42 4.96
C GLU A 146 -5.04 -10.38 4.91
N ILE A 147 -5.74 -9.97 5.98
CA ILE A 147 -7.20 -9.82 5.99
C ILE A 147 -7.63 -8.74 4.99
N ALA A 148 -6.85 -7.66 4.91
CA ALA A 148 -7.08 -6.63 3.91
C ALA A 148 -6.80 -7.13 2.49
N LEU A 149 -5.73 -7.90 2.30
CA LEU A 149 -5.42 -8.51 1.00
C LEU A 149 -6.50 -9.51 0.56
N ASP A 150 -7.09 -10.26 1.47
CA ASP A 150 -8.21 -11.16 1.15
C ASP A 150 -9.45 -10.37 0.71
N SER A 151 -9.75 -9.27 1.40
CA SER A 151 -10.79 -8.34 0.98
C SER A 151 -10.51 -7.76 -0.41
N ALA A 152 -9.25 -7.37 -0.67
CA ALA A 152 -8.82 -6.90 -1.98
C ALA A 152 -9.00 -7.95 -3.08
N ARG A 153 -8.63 -9.21 -2.84
CA ARG A 153 -8.81 -10.34 -3.78
C ARG A 153 -10.27 -10.60 -4.11
N ILE A 154 -11.16 -10.45 -3.11
CA ILE A 154 -12.62 -10.57 -3.30
C ILE A 154 -13.13 -9.43 -4.21
N GLY A 155 -12.59 -8.22 -4.06
CA GLY A 155 -12.91 -7.07 -4.90
C GLY A 155 -14.33 -6.55 -4.73
N LYS A 156 -14.88 -6.63 -3.51
CA LYS A 156 -16.22 -6.12 -3.16
C LYS A 156 -16.09 -4.88 -2.28
N TYR A 157 -16.85 -3.84 -2.63
CA TYR A 157 -16.70 -2.54 -2.03
C TYR A 157 -18.02 -1.91 -1.64
N SER A 158 -17.99 -1.01 -0.64
CA SER A 158 -19.11 -0.19 -0.21
C SER A 158 -19.24 1.07 -1.06
N HIS A 159 -20.37 1.77 -0.93
CA HIS A 159 -20.58 3.11 -1.50
C HIS A 159 -19.50 4.11 -1.05
N TRP A 160 -19.02 3.98 0.18
CA TRP A 160 -17.97 4.84 0.71
C TRP A 160 -16.64 4.66 -0.01
N ALA A 161 -16.26 3.44 -0.31
CA ALA A 161 -15.01 3.15 -1.00
C ALA A 161 -14.99 3.75 -2.43
N ILE A 162 -16.14 3.75 -3.12
CA ILE A 162 -16.24 4.23 -4.51
C ILE A 162 -16.65 5.70 -4.64
N ARG A 163 -16.78 6.46 -3.54
CA ARG A 163 -17.31 7.83 -3.55
C ARG A 163 -16.60 8.82 -4.48
N HIS A 164 -15.33 8.54 -4.82
CA HIS A 164 -14.53 9.31 -5.79
C HIS A 164 -14.30 8.57 -7.12
N LEU A 165 -14.90 7.39 -7.30
CA LEU A 165 -14.84 6.69 -8.58
C LEU A 165 -15.62 7.49 -9.65
N PRO A 166 -14.99 7.89 -10.76
CA PRO A 166 -15.70 8.58 -11.84
C PRO A 166 -16.92 7.76 -12.32
N PRO A 167 -18.10 8.39 -12.46
CA PRO A 167 -19.34 7.67 -12.83
C PRO A 167 -19.24 6.84 -14.10
N ARG A 168 -18.42 7.27 -15.08
CA ARG A 168 -18.18 6.56 -16.35
C ARG A 168 -17.57 5.17 -16.16
N PHE A 169 -17.00 4.86 -15.01
CA PHE A 169 -16.39 3.57 -14.71
C PHE A 169 -17.34 2.59 -14.02
N VAL A 170 -18.48 3.11 -13.52
CA VAL A 170 -19.57 2.28 -13.03
C VAL A 170 -20.27 1.61 -14.21
N GLY A 171 -20.44 0.30 -14.12
CA GLY A 171 -20.95 -0.52 -15.23
C GLY A 171 -19.86 -1.03 -16.19
N THR A 172 -18.70 -0.36 -16.24
CA THR A 172 -17.56 -0.80 -17.08
C THR A 172 -16.56 -1.60 -16.26
N TYR A 173 -16.02 -1.00 -15.20
CA TYR A 173 -14.97 -1.59 -14.35
C TYR A 173 -15.45 -2.01 -12.98
N VAL A 174 -16.54 -1.40 -12.50
CA VAL A 174 -17.16 -1.68 -11.21
C VAL A 174 -18.66 -1.80 -11.42
N SER A 175 -19.23 -2.97 -11.12
CA SER A 175 -20.65 -3.25 -11.27
C SER A 175 -21.38 -3.23 -9.93
N THR A 176 -22.63 -2.78 -9.92
CA THR A 176 -23.50 -2.88 -8.74
C THR A 176 -23.93 -4.33 -8.56
N LYS A 177 -23.71 -4.90 -7.36
CA LYS A 177 -24.10 -6.29 -7.06
C LYS A 177 -24.46 -6.45 -5.57
N ASN A 178 -25.62 -7.01 -5.30
CA ASN A 178 -26.08 -7.32 -3.93
C ASN A 178 -25.97 -6.15 -2.93
N GLY A 179 -26.34 -4.93 -3.37
CA GLY A 179 -26.31 -3.74 -2.50
C GLY A 179 -24.92 -3.11 -2.28
N GLY A 180 -23.89 -3.61 -2.97
CA GLY A 180 -22.53 -3.08 -2.99
C GLY A 180 -21.99 -2.99 -4.41
N PHE A 181 -20.67 -2.97 -4.52
CA PHE A 181 -19.96 -2.87 -5.80
C PHE A 181 -18.93 -3.98 -5.91
N GLU A 182 -18.77 -4.52 -7.11
CA GLU A 182 -17.79 -5.56 -7.40
C GLU A 182 -16.92 -5.14 -8.59
N VAL A 183 -15.61 -5.27 -8.43
CA VAL A 183 -14.63 -4.96 -9.48
C VAL A 183 -14.67 -6.04 -10.56
N ALA A 184 -14.57 -5.64 -11.82
CA ALA A 184 -14.54 -6.53 -12.97
C ALA A 184 -13.37 -7.53 -12.87
N GLN A 185 -13.59 -8.76 -13.32
CA GLN A 185 -12.60 -9.83 -13.22
C GLN A 185 -11.32 -9.50 -13.98
N GLU A 186 -11.43 -8.85 -15.13
CA GLU A 186 -10.29 -8.45 -15.95
C GLU A 186 -9.31 -7.52 -15.21
N LEU A 187 -9.77 -6.70 -14.26
CA LEU A 187 -8.90 -5.89 -13.42
C LEU A 187 -8.24 -6.74 -12.31
N ARG A 188 -8.98 -7.69 -11.73
CA ARG A 188 -8.43 -8.61 -10.72
C ARG A 188 -7.27 -9.43 -11.29
N GLU A 189 -7.37 -9.87 -12.54
CA GLU A 189 -6.34 -10.64 -13.24
C GLU A 189 -5.06 -9.82 -13.55
N MET A 190 -5.16 -8.49 -13.57
CA MET A 190 -4.00 -7.61 -13.74
C MET A 190 -3.16 -7.44 -12.47
N ILE A 191 -3.69 -7.83 -11.30
CA ILE A 191 -3.09 -7.52 -10.01
C ILE A 191 -2.71 -8.79 -9.27
N ARG A 192 -1.47 -8.83 -8.80
CA ARG A 192 -0.99 -9.86 -7.88
C ARG A 192 -0.90 -9.30 -6.46
N PHE A 193 -1.77 -9.77 -5.56
CA PHE A 193 -1.77 -9.41 -4.15
C PHE A 193 -0.83 -10.31 -3.35
N ILE A 194 0.15 -9.72 -2.64
CA ILE A 194 1.16 -10.44 -1.85
C ILE A 194 1.33 -9.80 -0.46
N PRO A 195 1.52 -10.60 0.60
CA PRO A 195 1.85 -10.07 1.91
C PRO A 195 3.30 -9.55 1.90
N VAL A 196 3.51 -8.31 2.35
CA VAL A 196 4.83 -7.70 2.49
C VAL A 196 4.88 -6.79 3.70
N ASN A 197 5.86 -7.01 4.56
CA ASN A 197 6.23 -6.04 5.57
C ASN A 197 7.24 -5.05 4.96
N LEU A 198 6.86 -3.78 4.85
CA LEU A 198 7.76 -2.75 4.31
C LEU A 198 9.02 -2.52 5.17
N ASN A 199 9.00 -2.93 6.43
CA ASN A 199 10.17 -2.93 7.29
C ASN A 199 11.31 -3.81 6.72
N ASP A 200 10.97 -4.83 5.95
CA ASP A 200 11.92 -5.79 5.40
C ASP A 200 12.40 -5.44 3.98
N VAL A 201 11.79 -4.44 3.34
CA VAL A 201 12.10 -4.06 1.94
C VAL A 201 13.55 -3.62 1.76
N ALA A 202 14.16 -3.06 2.81
CA ALA A 202 15.58 -2.69 2.79
C ALA A 202 16.52 -3.90 2.63
N SER A 203 16.07 -5.11 3.02
CA SER A 203 16.83 -6.36 2.89
C SER A 203 16.55 -7.10 1.57
N TRP A 204 15.61 -6.62 0.75
CA TRP A 204 15.30 -7.24 -0.52
C TRP A 204 16.52 -7.19 -1.43
N ASP A 205 16.90 -8.37 -1.91
CA ASP A 205 17.98 -8.52 -2.85
C ASP A 205 17.59 -7.91 -4.21
N GLU A 206 18.58 -7.51 -5.01
CA GLU A 206 18.39 -6.97 -6.37
C GLU A 206 17.91 -8.04 -7.36
N ARG A 207 17.03 -8.95 -6.93
CA ARG A 207 16.48 -9.99 -7.80
C ARG A 207 15.68 -9.33 -8.91
N ARG A 208 15.93 -9.73 -10.13
CA ARG A 208 15.24 -9.20 -11.34
C ARG A 208 13.71 -9.25 -11.25
N ASP A 209 13.16 -10.14 -10.41
CA ASP A 209 11.73 -10.31 -10.23
C ASP A 209 11.02 -9.18 -9.47
N PHE A 210 11.78 -8.34 -8.76
CA PHE A 210 11.30 -7.20 -7.98
C PHE A 210 11.82 -5.85 -8.48
N ARG A 211 11.92 -5.69 -9.81
CA ARG A 211 12.21 -4.39 -10.43
C ARG A 211 10.91 -3.74 -10.89
N PHE A 212 10.74 -2.46 -10.56
CA PHE A 212 9.53 -1.70 -10.84
C PHE A 212 9.86 -0.40 -11.58
N ASP A 213 9.04 -0.08 -12.57
CA ASP A 213 9.07 1.21 -13.24
C ASP A 213 8.39 2.28 -12.40
N VAL A 214 7.38 1.89 -11.62
CA VAL A 214 6.62 2.79 -10.75
C VAL A 214 6.35 2.12 -9.41
N VAL A 215 6.58 2.86 -8.33
CA VAL A 215 6.20 2.49 -6.95
C VAL A 215 5.23 3.53 -6.41
N PHE A 216 4.08 3.09 -5.93
CA PHE A 216 3.14 3.85 -5.12
C PHE A 216 3.28 3.43 -3.66
N CYS A 217 3.61 4.36 -2.79
CA CYS A 217 3.60 4.18 -1.34
C CYS A 217 2.98 5.41 -0.71
N ARG A 218 1.65 5.45 -0.64
CA ARG A 218 0.90 6.63 -0.24
C ARG A 218 0.13 6.40 1.06
N ASN A 219 0.23 7.37 1.97
CA ASN A 219 -0.41 7.31 3.28
C ASN A 219 -0.02 6.07 4.10
N VAL A 220 1.24 5.67 3.99
CA VAL A 220 1.81 4.48 4.63
C VAL A 220 3.03 4.84 5.46
N LEU A 221 3.92 5.70 4.94
CA LEU A 221 5.17 6.07 5.62
C LEU A 221 4.90 6.79 6.95
N MET A 222 3.78 7.47 7.08
CA MET A 222 3.35 8.16 8.30
C MET A 222 3.12 7.23 9.50
N TYR A 223 3.02 5.93 9.26
CA TYR A 223 2.88 4.92 10.31
C TYR A 223 4.21 4.35 10.79
N PHE A 224 5.32 4.72 10.17
CA PHE A 224 6.65 4.29 10.56
C PHE A 224 7.39 5.38 11.31
N SER A 225 8.30 4.99 12.20
CA SER A 225 9.15 5.95 12.89
C SER A 225 10.10 6.66 11.93
N ASP A 226 10.51 7.88 12.28
CA ASP A 226 11.49 8.67 11.52
C ASP A 226 12.81 7.90 11.28
N ARG A 227 13.15 6.95 12.17
CA ARG A 227 14.30 6.08 12.01
C ARG A 227 14.11 5.03 10.91
N ARG A 228 12.89 4.49 10.74
CA ARG A 228 12.57 3.43 9.79
C ARG A 228 12.32 3.95 8.37
N VAL A 229 11.71 5.12 8.25
CA VAL A 229 11.38 5.71 6.94
C VAL A 229 12.58 5.76 5.98
N PRO A 230 13.80 6.21 6.39
CA PRO A 230 14.96 6.18 5.49
C PRO A 230 15.38 4.79 5.03
N GLU A 231 15.17 3.75 5.85
CA GLU A 231 15.47 2.37 5.49
C GLU A 231 14.49 1.85 4.42
N ILE A 232 13.20 2.11 4.59
CA ILE A 232 12.17 1.78 3.61
C ILE A 232 12.42 2.50 2.28
N ILE A 233 12.76 3.80 2.33
CA ILE A 233 13.09 4.59 1.14
C ILE A 233 14.31 4.01 0.39
N ARG A 234 15.34 3.55 1.11
CA ARG A 234 16.47 2.84 0.49
C ARG A 234 16.03 1.53 -0.18
N GLY A 235 15.07 0.82 0.42
CA GLY A 235 14.44 -0.35 -0.18
C GLY A 235 13.76 -0.02 -1.51
N PHE A 236 12.92 1.02 -1.53
CA PHE A 236 12.31 1.49 -2.78
C PHE A 236 13.32 1.90 -3.84
N HIS A 237 14.41 2.58 -3.41
CA HIS A 237 15.48 2.93 -4.32
C HIS A 237 16.13 1.70 -4.97
N ARG A 238 16.32 0.61 -4.26
CA ARG A 238 16.92 -0.63 -4.82
C ARG A 238 16.01 -1.28 -5.85
N VAL A 239 14.70 -1.39 -5.56
CA VAL A 239 13.75 -2.11 -6.43
C VAL A 239 13.20 -1.27 -7.58
N LEU A 240 13.36 0.04 -7.54
CA LEU A 240 12.94 0.93 -8.62
C LEU A 240 13.96 0.89 -9.76
N GLU A 241 13.51 0.94 -11.01
CA GLU A 241 14.38 1.10 -12.17
C GLU A 241 15.13 2.44 -12.14
N GLY A 242 16.20 2.59 -12.90
CA GLY A 242 17.07 3.77 -12.88
C GLY A 242 16.30 5.07 -13.21
N ASP A 243 15.36 5.00 -14.13
CA ASP A 243 14.49 6.10 -14.54
C ASP A 243 13.03 5.94 -14.05
N GLY A 244 12.83 5.08 -13.04
CA GLY A 244 11.53 4.82 -12.43
C GLY A 244 11.05 5.94 -11.51
N TYR A 245 9.79 5.83 -11.11
CA TYR A 245 9.07 6.87 -10.37
C TYR A 245 8.51 6.34 -9.06
N LEU A 246 8.71 7.09 -7.97
CA LEU A 246 8.12 6.85 -6.66
C LEU A 246 7.08 7.92 -6.36
N PHE A 247 5.86 7.47 -6.04
CA PHE A 247 4.74 8.29 -5.60
C PHE A 247 4.53 8.09 -4.10
N THR A 248 4.52 9.19 -3.34
CA THR A 248 4.12 9.21 -1.92
C THR A 248 2.93 10.16 -1.76
N ALA A 249 2.19 10.07 -0.67
CA ALA A 249 1.10 11.02 -0.44
C ALA A 249 1.61 12.46 -0.41
N SER A 250 0.75 13.41 -0.74
CA SER A 250 1.07 14.85 -0.73
C SER A 250 1.57 15.34 0.63
N THR A 251 1.18 14.68 1.70
CA THR A 251 1.61 14.94 3.08
C THR A 251 2.91 14.23 3.48
N GLU A 252 3.41 13.31 2.66
CA GLU A 252 4.58 12.45 2.94
C GLU A 252 5.80 12.88 2.12
N SER A 253 6.37 14.04 2.45
CA SER A 253 7.55 14.54 1.74
C SER A 253 8.80 13.74 2.07
N LEU A 254 9.47 13.19 1.06
CA LEU A 254 10.74 12.47 1.22
C LEU A 254 11.93 13.38 1.50
N MET A 255 11.82 14.67 1.25
CA MET A 255 12.91 15.64 1.36
C MET A 255 13.55 15.71 2.76
N ARG A 256 12.79 15.35 3.79
CA ARG A 256 13.25 15.32 5.19
C ARG A 256 14.04 14.05 5.53
N HIS A 257 13.87 12.99 4.76
CA HIS A 257 14.35 11.65 5.10
C HIS A 257 15.49 11.17 4.21
N THR A 258 15.68 11.79 3.02
CA THR A 258 16.65 11.27 2.07
C THR A 258 17.11 12.32 1.04
N THR A 259 18.34 12.09 0.51
CA THR A 259 18.90 12.82 -0.63
C THR A 259 19.03 11.97 -1.88
N ILE A 260 18.71 10.65 -1.81
CA ILE A 260 18.87 9.73 -2.95
C ILE A 260 17.76 9.84 -3.98
N PHE A 261 16.67 10.52 -3.65
CA PHE A 261 15.59 10.87 -4.57
C PHE A 261 15.55 12.36 -4.83
N LYS A 262 15.14 12.77 -6.02
CA LYS A 262 14.83 14.15 -6.39
C LYS A 262 13.34 14.31 -6.67
N PRO A 263 12.69 15.35 -6.13
CA PRO A 263 11.30 15.64 -6.47
C PRO A 263 11.22 16.22 -7.87
N ILE A 264 10.21 15.82 -8.62
CA ILE A 264 9.80 16.43 -9.88
C ILE A 264 8.38 16.96 -9.68
N LYS A 265 8.20 18.26 -9.91
CA LYS A 265 6.86 18.85 -9.90
C LYS A 265 6.14 18.48 -11.19
N MET A 266 4.99 17.84 -11.05
CA MET A 266 4.07 17.50 -12.15
C MET A 266 2.69 18.04 -11.80
N MET A 267 2.21 19.03 -12.57
CA MET A 267 0.95 19.71 -12.25
C MET A 267 0.94 20.26 -10.80
N ASN A 268 0.00 19.81 -9.98
CA ASN A 268 -0.15 20.25 -8.58
C ASN A 268 0.46 19.24 -7.58
N THR A 269 1.25 18.28 -8.05
CA THR A 269 1.82 17.23 -7.22
C THR A 269 3.33 17.09 -7.40
N PHE A 270 3.97 16.35 -6.49
CA PHE A 270 5.36 15.96 -6.60
C PHE A 270 5.46 14.44 -6.77
N VAL A 271 6.36 14.05 -7.67
CA VAL A 271 6.74 12.66 -7.91
C VAL A 271 8.25 12.57 -7.76
N TYR A 272 8.76 11.44 -7.31
CA TYR A 272 10.18 11.29 -7.03
C TYR A 272 10.85 10.36 -8.02
N THR A 273 12.08 10.71 -8.44
CA THR A 273 12.97 9.85 -9.24
C THR A 273 14.31 9.70 -8.55
N LYS A 274 15.06 8.67 -8.89
CA LYS A 274 16.44 8.53 -8.40
C LYS A 274 17.28 9.75 -8.78
N ARG A 275 18.17 10.18 -7.88
CA ARG A 275 19.24 11.08 -8.27
C ARG A 275 20.28 10.30 -9.06
N GLU A 276 20.73 10.87 -10.14
CA GLU A 276 21.94 10.42 -10.82
C GLU A 276 23.12 10.63 -9.86
N THR A 277 23.87 9.59 -9.56
CA THR A 277 25.11 9.61 -8.78
C THR A 277 26.24 10.15 -9.64
#